data_35aaf496e67062fd1d6be0e2a21c0510
#
_entry.id   35aaf496e67062fd1d6be0e2a21c0510
#
_cell.length_a   1.000
_cell.length_b   1.000
_cell.length_c   1.000
_cell.angle_alpha   90.00
_cell.angle_beta   90.00
_cell.angle_gamma   90.00
#
_symmetry.space_group_name_H-M   'P 1'
#
loop_
_entity.id
_entity.type
_entity.pdbx_description
1 polymer ?
#
loop_
_entity_poly.entity_id
_entity_poly.type
_entity_poly.pdbx_seq_one_letter_code
_entity_poly.pdbx_strand_id
1 'polypeptide(L)'
;MSKTIKVILLTSSEKVIGEIVEVGSEIGEPDCKLIKPYEVQNLAPWMEDHTDQNEFMISSDKIITMADPKSDLLKNYLEKIN
;
A
#
# COMPACT_ATOMS: atom_id res chain seq x y z
N MET A 1 -11.54 1.87 15.31
CA MET A 1 -11.74 1.26 13.99
C MET A 1 -10.46 0.58 13.54
N SER A 2 -10.58 -0.61 13.01
CA SER A 2 -9.42 -1.34 12.51
C SER A 2 -9.05 -0.82 11.12
N LYS A 3 -7.75 -0.71 10.87
CA LYS A 3 -7.24 -0.35 9.56
C LYS A 3 -7.13 -1.59 8.70
N THR A 4 -7.35 -1.44 7.41
CA THR A 4 -7.18 -2.53 6.45
C THR A 4 -5.75 -2.51 5.92
N ILE A 5 -4.86 -3.27 6.57
CA ILE A 5 -3.46 -3.38 6.18
C ILE A 5 -3.31 -4.62 5.31
N LYS A 6 -2.78 -4.44 4.11
CA LYS A 6 -2.62 -5.53 3.14
C LYS A 6 -1.24 -5.50 2.51
N VAL A 7 -0.75 -6.67 2.12
CA VAL A 7 0.35 -6.80 1.18
C VAL A 7 -0.27 -6.78 -0.21
N ILE A 8 0.22 -5.89 -1.07
CA ILE A 8 -0.38 -5.62 -2.36
C ILE A 8 0.66 -5.89 -3.44
N LEU A 9 0.31 -6.76 -4.39
CA LEU A 9 1.15 -7.05 -5.55
C LEU A 9 0.64 -6.23 -6.73
N LEU A 10 1.51 -5.38 -7.25
CA LEU A 10 1.17 -4.50 -8.37
C LEU A 10 1.56 -5.12 -9.70
N THR A 11 0.98 -4.62 -10.79
CA THR A 11 1.29 -5.10 -12.13
C THR A 11 2.75 -4.89 -12.51
N SER A 12 3.44 -3.98 -11.84
CA SER A 12 4.88 -3.74 -12.01
C SER A 12 5.74 -4.79 -11.30
N SER A 13 5.12 -5.77 -10.64
CA SER A 13 5.76 -6.80 -9.81
C SER A 13 6.26 -6.27 -8.47
N GLU A 14 6.02 -5.03 -8.16
CA GLU A 14 6.35 -4.48 -6.85
C GLU A 14 5.38 -4.99 -5.80
N LYS A 15 5.88 -5.22 -4.61
CA LYS A 15 5.06 -5.60 -3.46
C LYS A 15 5.17 -4.50 -2.42
N VAL A 16 4.00 -4.01 -1.98
CA VAL A 16 3.95 -2.97 -0.95
C VAL A 16 3.04 -3.44 0.18
N ILE A 17 3.29 -2.94 1.38
CA ILE A 17 2.43 -3.17 2.52
C ILE A 17 1.92 -1.81 3.00
N GLY A 18 0.64 -1.71 3.26
CA GLY A 18 0.06 -0.45 3.74
C GLY A 18 -1.43 -0.57 3.92
N GLU A 19 -2.00 0.52 4.40
CA GLU A 19 -3.46 0.62 4.52
C GLU A 19 -4.03 0.95 3.14
N ILE A 20 -5.09 0.25 2.76
CA ILE A 20 -5.77 0.51 1.50
C ILE A 20 -7.23 0.86 1.78
N VAL A 21 -7.71 1.89 1.09
CA VAL A 21 -9.07 2.40 1.23
C VAL A 21 -9.66 2.56 -0.17
N GLU A 22 -10.88 2.06 -0.36
CA GLU A 22 -11.61 2.32 -1.59
C GLU A 22 -12.19 3.74 -1.53
N VAL A 23 -12.10 4.45 -2.64
CA VAL A 23 -12.66 5.80 -2.74
C VAL A 23 -13.60 5.86 -3.93
N GLY A 24 -14.61 6.72 -3.85
CA GLY A 24 -15.51 6.94 -4.97
C GLY A 24 -14.76 7.62 -6.11
N SER A 25 -14.96 7.12 -7.33
CA SER A 25 -14.29 7.67 -8.50
C SER A 25 -15.16 7.45 -9.73
N GLU A 26 -14.90 8.24 -10.76
CA GLU A 26 -15.52 8.03 -12.05
C GLU A 26 -14.68 7.06 -12.86
N ILE A 27 -15.26 6.56 -13.95
CA ILE A 27 -14.55 5.62 -14.83
C ILE A 27 -13.26 6.27 -15.34
N GLY A 28 -12.16 5.54 -15.21
CA GLY A 28 -10.84 6.01 -15.64
C GLY A 28 -10.06 6.76 -14.59
N GLU A 29 -10.64 7.04 -13.43
CA GLU A 29 -9.94 7.69 -12.33
C GLU A 29 -9.47 6.66 -11.32
N PRO A 30 -8.40 6.98 -10.54
CA PRO A 30 -7.98 6.11 -9.46
C PRO A 30 -9.10 5.90 -8.44
N ASP A 31 -9.31 4.65 -8.06
CA ASP A 31 -10.42 4.27 -7.18
C ASP A 31 -9.96 3.72 -5.83
N CYS A 32 -8.67 3.73 -5.57
CA CYS A 32 -8.10 3.29 -4.30
C CYS A 32 -7.09 4.30 -3.80
N LYS A 33 -6.92 4.33 -2.48
CA LYS A 33 -5.92 5.18 -1.83
C LYS A 33 -5.04 4.30 -0.95
N LEU A 34 -3.73 4.41 -1.14
CA LEU A 34 -2.75 3.74 -0.29
C LEU A 34 -2.25 4.74 0.74
N ILE A 35 -2.29 4.36 2.01
CA ILE A 35 -1.84 5.20 3.11
C ILE A 35 -0.61 4.58 3.72
N LYS A 36 0.48 5.35 3.77
CA LYS A 36 1.77 4.95 4.30
C LYS A 36 2.26 3.62 3.71
N PRO A 37 2.29 3.49 2.36
CA PRO A 37 2.78 2.25 1.76
C PRO A 37 4.29 2.13 1.91
N TYR A 38 4.74 0.92 2.26
CA TYR A 38 6.15 0.59 2.39
C TYR A 38 6.50 -0.54 1.43
N GLU A 39 7.70 -0.53 0.87
CA GLU A 39 8.20 -1.66 0.11
C GLU A 39 8.40 -2.84 1.05
N VAL A 40 7.90 -4.02 0.65
CA VAL A 40 7.99 -5.21 1.49
C VAL A 40 9.44 -5.65 1.64
N GLN A 41 10.19 -5.60 0.55
CA GLN A 41 11.55 -6.15 0.51
C GLN A 41 12.49 -5.47 1.51
N ASN A 42 12.49 -4.14 1.55
CA ASN A 42 13.39 -3.38 2.40
C ASN A 42 12.70 -2.74 3.60
N LEU A 43 11.37 -2.86 3.64
CA LEU A 43 10.52 -2.22 4.64
C LEU A 43 10.83 -0.72 4.75
N ALA A 44 10.91 -0.07 3.60
CA ALA A 44 11.18 1.35 3.46
C ALA A 44 9.99 2.04 2.78
N PRO A 45 9.76 3.33 3.04
CA PRO A 45 8.63 4.03 2.42
C PRO A 45 8.67 3.91 0.90
N TRP A 46 7.51 3.62 0.30
CA TRP A 46 7.40 3.46 -1.14
C TRP A 46 7.72 4.79 -1.83
N MET A 47 8.59 4.73 -2.84
CA MET A 47 9.05 5.90 -3.60
C MET A 47 9.75 6.96 -2.75
N GLU A 48 10.40 6.56 -1.64
CA GLU A 48 11.04 7.51 -0.74
C GLU A 48 12.14 8.34 -1.41
N ASP A 49 12.75 7.80 -2.47
CA ASP A 49 13.80 8.52 -3.20
C ASP A 49 13.25 9.63 -4.07
N HIS A 50 11.93 9.71 -4.26
CA HIS A 50 11.29 10.62 -5.19
C HIS A 50 10.29 11.56 -4.54
N THR A 51 9.76 11.21 -3.37
CA THR A 51 8.72 12.02 -2.73
C THR A 51 8.68 11.76 -1.23
N ASP A 52 8.26 12.76 -0.47
CA ASP A 52 7.98 12.62 0.96
C ASP A 52 6.49 12.33 1.21
N GLN A 53 5.71 12.21 0.15
CA GLN A 53 4.29 11.94 0.24
C GLN A 53 4.06 10.55 0.84
N ASN A 54 3.04 10.41 1.67
CA ASN A 54 2.72 9.12 2.30
C ASN A 54 1.32 8.63 1.99
N GLU A 55 0.61 9.28 1.07
CA GLU A 55 -0.69 8.83 0.59
C GLU A 55 -0.68 8.91 -0.93
N PHE A 56 -1.16 7.85 -1.57
CA PHE A 56 -1.10 7.73 -3.03
C PHE A 56 -2.42 7.22 -3.56
N MET A 57 -2.89 7.84 -4.63
CA MET A 57 -4.05 7.33 -5.36
C MET A 57 -3.57 6.29 -6.37
N ILE A 58 -4.30 5.19 -6.47
CA ILE A 58 -3.94 4.09 -7.35
C ILE A 58 -5.20 3.48 -7.94
N SER A 59 -5.11 3.03 -9.18
CA SER A 59 -6.22 2.34 -9.84
C SER A 59 -6.21 0.87 -9.46
N SER A 60 -7.38 0.33 -9.12
CA SER A 60 -7.49 -1.08 -8.72
C SER A 60 -7.08 -2.03 -9.83
N ASP A 61 -7.18 -1.62 -11.11
CA ASP A 61 -6.76 -2.46 -12.22
C ASP A 61 -5.24 -2.64 -12.30
N LYS A 62 -4.48 -1.88 -11.52
CA LYS A 62 -3.03 -2.05 -11.40
C LYS A 62 -2.65 -2.99 -10.26
N ILE A 63 -3.62 -3.51 -9.53
CA ILE A 63 -3.39 -4.44 -8.43
C ILE A 63 -3.68 -5.85 -8.93
N ILE A 64 -2.67 -6.73 -8.86
CA ILE A 64 -2.86 -8.13 -9.25
C ILE A 64 -3.59 -8.86 -8.12
N THR A 65 -3.14 -8.70 -6.89
CA THR A 65 -3.76 -9.34 -5.74
C THR A 65 -3.38 -8.63 -4.45
N MET A 66 -4.18 -8.87 -3.43
CA MET A 66 -3.90 -8.38 -2.08
C MET A 66 -4.02 -9.55 -1.13
N ALA A 67 -3.19 -9.55 -0.09
CA ALA A 67 -3.19 -10.61 0.91
C ALA A 67 -2.94 -10.03 2.29
N ASP A 68 -3.36 -10.77 3.30
CA ASP A 68 -3.06 -10.40 4.66
C ASP A 68 -1.58 -10.60 4.94
N PRO A 69 -0.90 -9.65 5.58
CA PRO A 69 0.51 -9.81 5.89
C PRO A 69 0.72 -10.87 6.97
N LYS A 70 1.89 -11.51 6.93
CA LYS A 70 2.30 -12.36 8.04
C LYS A 70 2.44 -11.51 9.30
N SER A 71 2.25 -12.14 10.46
CA SER A 71 2.23 -11.40 11.73
C SER A 71 3.53 -10.65 12.02
N ASP A 72 4.67 -11.24 11.69
CA ASP A 72 5.96 -10.59 11.91
C ASP A 72 6.17 -9.39 10.97
N LEU A 73 5.75 -9.52 9.71
CA LEU A 73 5.81 -8.42 8.77
C LEU A 73 4.89 -7.28 9.21
N LEU A 74 3.67 -7.61 9.62
CA LEU A 74 2.73 -6.61 10.11
C LEU A 74 3.28 -5.86 11.32
N LYS A 75 3.86 -6.60 12.26
CA LYS A 75 4.44 -6.00 13.45
C LYS A 75 5.56 -5.02 13.10
N ASN A 76 6.46 -5.46 12.23
CA ASN A 76 7.59 -4.63 11.81
C ASN A 76 7.12 -3.38 11.06
N TYR A 77 6.11 -3.53 10.21
CA TYR A 77 5.53 -2.40 9.50
C TYR A 77 4.92 -1.40 10.47
N LEU A 78 4.12 -1.87 11.43
CA LEU A 78 3.47 -0.98 12.40
C LEU A 78 4.49 -0.22 13.25
N GLU A 79 5.60 -0.85 13.58
CA GLU A 79 6.69 -0.18 14.29
C GLU A 79 7.31 0.93 13.45
N LYS A 80 7.43 0.72 12.14
CA LYS A 80 8.02 1.71 11.25
C LYS A 80 7.15 2.95 11.06
N ILE A 81 5.83 2.80 11.05
CA ILE A 81 4.93 3.92 10.79
C ILE A 81 4.53 4.68 12.07
N ASN A 82 4.88 4.17 13.23
CA ASN A 82 4.57 4.81 14.51
C ASN A 82 5.73 5.68 15.00
#